data_b5ab4d70887e8af91c069366ba1d6c6d
#
_entry.id   b5ab4d70887e8af91c069366ba1d6c6d
#
_cell.length_a   1.000
_cell.length_b   1.000
_cell.length_c   1.000
_cell.angle_alpha   90.00
_cell.angle_beta   90.00
_cell.angle_gamma   90.00
#
_symmetry.space_group_name_H-M   'P 1'
#
loop_
_entity.id
_entity.type
_entity.pdbx_description
1 polymer ?
#
loop_
_entity_poly.entity_id
_entity_poly.type
_entity_poly.pdbx_seq_one_letter_code
_entity_poly.pdbx_strand_id
1 'polypeptide(L)'
;MKQQFVAFSLLALLVGGAQAQQAPGAARQKPDAVRAVAEQFLKTQSAGLPGQVTVKVGGVDPRLSLPACPAPEAFLQPGARPWGKTTVGVRCSAPSWSLYLQAQVSVVADYVAAAVPLAQGQPLDGSQLVLVKADIAAMPNGIITDMAQAIGRTPTISLPAGTALRTDTLRAQQVIKQGQAVRLVSRGSNFSVSSEAKAINNASDGQVVQVRTQSGTVVSGLARNGGMVEIVL
;
A
#
# COMPACT_ATOMS: atom_id res chain seq x y z
N MET A 1 -78.09 64.49 44.97
CA MET A 1 -76.79 64.12 45.51
C MET A 1 -76.51 62.73 45.10
N LYS A 2 -75.80 62.47 44.02
CA LYS A 2 -75.17 61.20 43.65
C LYS A 2 -74.10 61.49 42.57
N GLN A 3 -72.87 61.54 42.97
CA GLN A 3 -71.73 61.65 42.06
C GLN A 3 -71.48 60.30 41.40
N GLN A 4 -71.43 60.22 40.09
CA GLN A 4 -71.00 59.10 39.32
C GLN A 4 -69.54 59.32 38.92
N PHE A 5 -68.63 58.45 39.35
CA PHE A 5 -67.25 58.36 38.89
C PHE A 5 -67.21 57.56 37.62
N VAL A 6 -66.80 58.19 36.52
CA VAL A 6 -66.51 57.51 35.27
C VAL A 6 -65.03 57.11 35.30
N ALA A 7 -64.76 55.79 35.38
CA ALA A 7 -63.44 55.27 35.29
C ALA A 7 -63.01 55.09 33.81
N PHE A 8 -61.99 55.84 33.39
CA PHE A 8 -61.39 55.74 32.08
C PHE A 8 -60.31 54.60 32.11
N SER A 9 -60.60 53.45 31.49
CA SER A 9 -59.64 52.37 31.30
C SER A 9 -58.75 52.68 30.10
N LEU A 10 -57.47 52.93 30.37
CA LEU A 10 -56.45 53.10 29.35
C LEU A 10 -55.99 51.68 28.91
N LEU A 11 -56.33 51.29 27.68
CA LEU A 11 -55.87 50.03 27.06
C LEU A 11 -54.50 50.25 26.42
N ALA A 12 -53.43 49.85 27.05
CA ALA A 12 -52.07 49.90 26.51
C ALA A 12 -51.87 48.75 25.50
N LEU A 13 -51.77 49.04 24.21
CA LEU A 13 -51.42 48.17 23.14
C LEU A 13 -49.90 47.88 23.23
N LEU A 14 -49.50 46.68 23.73
CA LEU A 14 -48.17 46.17 23.65
C LEU A 14 -47.93 45.68 22.21
N VAL A 15 -47.24 46.46 21.39
CA VAL A 15 -46.70 46.07 20.10
C VAL A 15 -45.46 45.23 20.38
N GLY A 16 -45.62 43.92 20.45
CA GLY A 16 -44.51 42.93 20.51
C GLY A 16 -43.77 42.95 19.17
N GLY A 17 -42.61 43.62 19.12
CA GLY A 17 -41.70 43.52 17.99
C GLY A 17 -41.13 42.09 17.90
N ALA A 18 -41.58 41.32 16.92
CA ALA A 18 -40.97 40.08 16.54
C ALA A 18 -39.57 40.37 15.99
N GLN A 19 -38.56 40.25 16.82
CA GLN A 19 -37.17 40.21 16.36
C GLN A 19 -37.00 38.91 15.57
N ALA A 20 -36.93 39.02 14.24
CA ALA A 20 -36.49 37.94 13.38
C ALA A 20 -35.03 37.61 13.77
N GLN A 21 -34.86 36.56 14.55
CA GLN A 21 -33.53 35.97 14.79
C GLN A 21 -33.00 35.52 13.44
N GLN A 22 -32.04 36.29 12.90
CA GLN A 22 -31.26 35.85 11.75
C GLN A 22 -30.58 34.55 12.16
N ALA A 23 -31.01 33.46 11.54
CA ALA A 23 -30.32 32.17 11.68
C ALA A 23 -28.84 32.41 11.37
N PRO A 24 -27.89 31.96 12.24
CA PRO A 24 -26.49 32.13 11.98
C PRO A 24 -26.18 31.49 10.62
N GLY A 25 -25.66 32.31 9.68
CA GLY A 25 -25.34 31.84 8.33
C GLY A 25 -24.56 30.54 8.43
N ALA A 26 -25.09 29.49 7.80
CA ALA A 26 -24.54 28.16 7.91
C ALA A 26 -23.00 28.20 7.70
N ALA A 27 -22.28 27.82 8.71
CA ALA A 27 -20.83 27.84 8.66
C ALA A 27 -20.33 27.08 7.42
N ARG A 28 -19.39 27.68 6.69
CA ARG A 28 -18.83 27.07 5.47
C ARG A 28 -17.61 26.22 5.78
N GLN A 29 -17.47 25.12 5.06
CA GLN A 29 -16.29 24.27 5.13
C GLN A 29 -15.08 25.04 4.59
N LYS A 30 -14.01 25.07 5.38
CA LYS A 30 -12.74 25.68 4.95
C LYS A 30 -12.04 24.75 3.95
N PRO A 31 -11.67 25.23 2.75
CA PRO A 31 -10.97 24.42 1.75
C PRO A 31 -9.69 23.77 2.27
N ASP A 32 -8.89 24.51 3.06
CA ASP A 32 -7.66 23.99 3.65
C ASP A 32 -7.89 22.86 4.65
N ALA A 33 -9.00 22.88 5.38
CA ALA A 33 -9.34 21.79 6.30
C ALA A 33 -9.66 20.49 5.54
N VAL A 34 -10.35 20.58 4.40
CA VAL A 34 -10.63 19.42 3.54
C VAL A 34 -9.32 18.85 2.98
N ARG A 35 -8.43 19.73 2.50
CA ARG A 35 -7.10 19.33 2.00
C ARG A 35 -6.27 18.67 3.10
N ALA A 36 -6.26 19.19 4.31
CA ALA A 36 -5.52 18.64 5.44
C ALA A 36 -5.99 17.22 5.81
N VAL A 37 -7.32 16.96 5.80
CA VAL A 37 -7.89 15.63 6.03
C VAL A 37 -7.42 14.64 4.97
N ALA A 38 -7.45 15.02 3.69
CA ALA A 38 -6.96 14.20 2.59
C ALA A 38 -5.45 13.92 2.70
N GLU A 39 -4.66 14.95 3.05
CA GLU A 39 -3.21 14.82 3.22
C GLU A 39 -2.85 13.89 4.37
N GLN A 40 -3.50 14.06 5.53
CA GLN A 40 -3.28 13.19 6.70
C GLN A 40 -3.66 11.75 6.41
N PHE A 41 -4.78 11.52 5.73
CA PHE A 41 -5.20 10.19 5.30
C PHE A 41 -4.16 9.53 4.40
N LEU A 42 -3.68 10.22 3.36
CA LEU A 42 -2.67 9.68 2.45
C LEU A 42 -1.33 9.41 3.16
N LYS A 43 -0.90 10.27 4.11
CA LYS A 43 0.27 10.02 4.96
C LYS A 43 0.12 8.73 5.76
N THR A 44 -1.04 8.50 6.36
CA THR A 44 -1.32 7.28 7.12
C THR A 44 -1.33 6.04 6.22
N GLN A 45 -1.97 6.12 5.05
CA GLN A 45 -2.05 5.01 4.09
C GLN A 45 -0.68 4.65 3.47
N SER A 46 0.23 5.61 3.38
CA SER A 46 1.57 5.42 2.81
C SER A 46 2.68 5.20 3.85
N ALA A 47 2.36 5.18 5.14
CA ALA A 47 3.35 5.07 6.22
C ALA A 47 4.19 3.77 6.20
N GLY A 48 3.69 2.69 5.57
CA GLY A 48 4.41 1.42 5.43
C GLY A 48 5.27 1.31 4.16
N LEU A 49 5.32 2.34 3.31
CA LEU A 49 6.11 2.30 2.09
C LEU A 49 7.61 2.50 2.38
N PRO A 50 8.50 1.84 1.63
CA PRO A 50 9.93 2.00 1.83
C PRO A 50 10.39 3.40 1.42
N GLY A 51 11.30 4.00 2.20
CA GLY A 51 11.93 5.27 1.87
C GLY A 51 11.19 6.52 2.34
N GLN A 52 11.49 7.66 1.70
CA GLN A 52 10.93 8.94 2.06
C GLN A 52 9.65 9.24 1.29
N VAL A 53 8.53 9.34 2.01
CA VAL A 53 7.22 9.64 1.44
C VAL A 53 6.95 11.14 1.50
N THR A 54 6.53 11.71 0.37
CA THR A 54 6.06 13.10 0.28
C THR A 54 4.67 13.13 -0.33
N VAL A 55 3.72 13.74 0.39
CA VAL A 55 2.31 13.87 -0.05
C VAL A 55 2.05 15.32 -0.46
N LYS A 56 1.50 15.51 -1.66
CA LYS A 56 1.01 16.80 -2.17
C LYS A 56 -0.42 16.63 -2.61
N VAL A 57 -1.35 17.33 -1.95
CA VAL A 57 -2.78 17.34 -2.32
C VAL A 57 -3.08 18.64 -3.06
N GLY A 58 -3.79 18.53 -4.17
CA GLY A 58 -4.22 19.66 -4.98
C GLY A 58 -5.16 20.59 -4.22
N GLY A 59 -5.28 21.82 -4.72
CA GLY A 59 -6.18 22.81 -4.13
C GLY A 59 -7.65 22.45 -4.31
N VAL A 60 -8.47 22.90 -3.38
CA VAL A 60 -9.94 22.93 -3.52
C VAL A 60 -10.29 24.21 -4.25
N ASP A 61 -11.23 24.15 -5.22
CA ASP A 61 -11.73 25.36 -5.89
C ASP A 61 -12.30 26.33 -4.85
N PRO A 62 -11.77 27.56 -4.73
CA PRO A 62 -12.26 28.55 -3.74
C PRO A 62 -13.70 29.00 -3.98
N ARG A 63 -14.24 28.77 -5.18
CA ARG A 63 -15.65 29.05 -5.50
C ARG A 63 -16.59 28.00 -4.95
N LEU A 64 -16.07 26.83 -4.58
CA LEU A 64 -16.89 25.76 -4.03
C LEU A 64 -17.33 26.12 -2.61
N SER A 65 -18.63 26.22 -2.42
CA SER A 65 -19.26 26.51 -1.13
C SER A 65 -19.89 25.25 -0.58
N LEU A 66 -19.20 24.59 0.34
CA LEU A 66 -19.72 23.43 1.06
C LEU A 66 -20.17 23.85 2.47
N PRO A 67 -21.24 23.26 3.00
CA PRO A 67 -21.60 23.44 4.41
C PRO A 67 -20.53 22.82 5.31
N ALA A 68 -20.28 23.42 6.48
CA ALA A 68 -19.30 22.92 7.43
C ALA A 68 -19.59 21.48 7.86
N CYS A 69 -18.56 20.66 7.91
CA CYS A 69 -18.61 19.27 8.34
C CYS A 69 -17.92 19.11 9.69
N PRO A 70 -18.59 18.58 10.72
CA PRO A 70 -17.96 18.34 12.02
C PRO A 70 -16.92 17.22 11.98
N ALA A 71 -17.09 16.22 11.10
CA ALA A 71 -16.20 15.06 10.99
C ALA A 71 -16.05 14.64 9.50
N PRO A 72 -15.23 15.34 8.70
CA PRO A 72 -14.98 14.95 7.33
C PRO A 72 -14.07 13.70 7.29
N GLU A 73 -14.44 12.73 6.44
CA GLU A 73 -13.72 11.48 6.27
C GLU A 73 -13.07 11.40 4.88
N ALA A 74 -11.78 11.08 4.82
CA ALA A 74 -11.10 10.82 3.57
C ALA A 74 -11.16 9.32 3.22
N PHE A 75 -11.23 9.01 1.92
CA PHE A 75 -11.25 7.64 1.39
C PHE A 75 -10.59 7.54 0.02
N LEU A 76 -10.14 6.34 -0.32
CA LEU A 76 -9.74 6.00 -1.69
C LEU A 76 -10.86 5.23 -2.38
N GLN A 77 -10.97 5.39 -3.70
CA GLN A 77 -11.85 4.55 -4.48
C GLN A 77 -11.34 3.10 -4.49
N PRO A 78 -12.23 2.10 -4.61
CA PRO A 78 -11.82 0.71 -4.73
C PRO A 78 -10.80 0.51 -5.85
N GLY A 79 -9.66 -0.14 -5.54
CA GLY A 79 -8.56 -0.36 -6.48
C GLY A 79 -7.60 0.82 -6.67
N ALA A 80 -7.87 1.99 -6.10
CA ALA A 80 -6.93 3.11 -6.12
C ALA A 80 -5.74 2.83 -5.19
N ARG A 81 -4.56 3.32 -5.59
CA ARG A 81 -3.32 3.18 -4.80
C ARG A 81 -3.08 4.42 -3.97
N PRO A 82 -2.53 4.29 -2.76
CA PRO A 82 -2.18 5.43 -1.92
C PRO A 82 -0.83 6.08 -2.30
N TRP A 83 -0.28 5.80 -3.49
CA TRP A 83 0.97 6.38 -3.99
C TRP A 83 0.90 6.69 -5.49
N GLY A 84 1.85 7.50 -5.97
CA GLY A 84 1.86 8.03 -7.32
C GLY A 84 0.79 9.11 -7.50
N LYS A 85 0.29 9.25 -8.72
CA LYS A 85 -0.87 10.11 -9.01
C LYS A 85 -2.14 9.36 -8.59
N THR A 86 -2.90 9.94 -7.66
CA THR A 86 -4.12 9.33 -7.13
C THR A 86 -5.20 10.38 -6.91
N THR A 87 -6.43 9.93 -6.76
CA THR A 87 -7.57 10.77 -6.40
C THR A 87 -8.09 10.33 -5.04
N VAL A 88 -8.11 11.25 -4.09
CA VAL A 88 -8.67 11.04 -2.76
C VAL A 88 -10.03 11.69 -2.64
N GLY A 89 -11.03 10.94 -2.19
CA GLY A 89 -12.35 11.46 -1.84
C GLY A 89 -12.35 11.97 -0.41
N VAL A 90 -13.07 13.07 -0.17
CA VAL A 90 -13.43 13.52 1.18
C VAL A 90 -14.94 13.65 1.22
N ARG A 91 -15.57 13.05 2.21
CA ARG A 91 -17.01 13.06 2.38
C ARG A 91 -17.41 13.55 3.76
N CYS A 92 -18.62 14.07 3.83
CA CYS A 92 -19.34 14.36 5.06
C CYS A 92 -20.68 13.63 5.06
N SER A 93 -21.03 13.03 6.19
CA SER A 93 -22.31 12.32 6.33
C SER A 93 -23.45 13.27 6.67
N ALA A 94 -23.18 14.29 7.50
CA ALA A 94 -24.15 15.30 7.91
C ALA A 94 -23.48 16.67 8.09
N PRO A 95 -23.74 17.64 7.21
CA PRO A 95 -24.55 17.59 5.98
C PRO A 95 -23.89 16.75 4.89
N SER A 96 -24.69 16.07 4.07
CA SER A 96 -24.18 15.16 3.06
C SER A 96 -23.51 15.89 1.89
N TRP A 97 -22.21 15.65 1.68
CA TRP A 97 -21.46 16.07 0.50
C TRP A 97 -20.23 15.18 0.30
N SER A 98 -19.70 15.17 -0.92
CA SER A 98 -18.42 14.54 -1.24
C SER A 98 -17.63 15.39 -2.24
N LEU A 99 -16.31 15.37 -2.11
CA LEU A 99 -15.37 16.10 -2.95
C LEU A 99 -14.19 15.20 -3.28
N TYR A 100 -13.70 15.27 -4.51
CA TYR A 100 -12.55 14.51 -4.98
C TYR A 100 -11.37 15.45 -5.26
N LEU A 101 -10.22 15.14 -4.68
CA LEU A 101 -8.98 15.91 -4.81
C LEU A 101 -7.93 15.09 -5.52
N GLN A 102 -7.25 15.71 -6.48
CA GLN A 102 -6.06 15.12 -7.08
C GLN A 102 -4.91 15.19 -6.09
N ALA A 103 -4.16 14.11 -5.95
CA ALA A 103 -3.00 14.04 -5.10
C ALA A 103 -1.82 13.39 -5.80
N GLN A 104 -0.63 13.81 -5.42
CA GLN A 104 0.63 13.19 -5.81
C GLN A 104 1.35 12.72 -4.57
N VAL A 105 1.59 11.42 -4.46
CA VAL A 105 2.39 10.81 -3.39
C VAL A 105 3.66 10.28 -4.01
N SER A 106 4.78 10.90 -3.70
CA SER A 106 6.12 10.48 -4.13
C SER A 106 6.78 9.63 -3.06
N VAL A 107 7.47 8.57 -3.47
CA VAL A 107 8.17 7.64 -2.59
C VAL A 107 9.62 7.52 -3.06
N VAL A 108 10.51 8.30 -2.46
CA VAL A 108 11.94 8.26 -2.80
C VAL A 108 12.61 7.16 -2.00
N ALA A 109 13.02 6.10 -2.69
CA ALA A 109 13.65 4.92 -2.11
C ALA A 109 14.77 4.38 -3.01
N ASP A 110 15.62 3.53 -2.45
CA ASP A 110 16.57 2.76 -3.23
C ASP A 110 15.83 1.59 -3.90
N TYR A 111 16.14 1.34 -5.16
CA TYR A 111 15.66 0.21 -5.92
C TYR A 111 16.82 -0.51 -6.60
N VAL A 112 16.63 -1.78 -6.92
CA VAL A 112 17.65 -2.62 -7.55
C VAL A 112 17.59 -2.44 -9.07
N ALA A 113 18.73 -2.09 -9.66
CA ALA A 113 18.91 -2.00 -11.11
C ALA A 113 20.05 -2.92 -11.58
N ALA A 114 20.04 -3.26 -12.85
CA ALA A 114 21.12 -3.98 -13.51
C ALA A 114 22.35 -3.07 -13.62
N ALA A 115 23.48 -3.45 -13.01
CA ALA A 115 24.75 -2.74 -13.17
C ALA A 115 25.39 -3.00 -14.55
N VAL A 116 25.15 -4.19 -15.10
CA VAL A 116 25.62 -4.67 -16.41
C VAL A 116 24.45 -5.29 -17.18
N PRO A 117 24.57 -5.54 -18.50
CA PRO A 117 23.54 -6.30 -19.21
C PRO A 117 23.33 -7.68 -18.62
N LEU A 118 22.09 -8.05 -18.35
CA LEU A 118 21.71 -9.34 -17.78
C LEU A 118 21.14 -10.26 -18.86
N ALA A 119 21.69 -11.48 -18.94
CA ALA A 119 21.21 -12.45 -19.91
C ALA A 119 20.01 -13.24 -19.38
N GLN A 120 19.04 -13.53 -20.26
CA GLN A 120 17.90 -14.39 -19.93
C GLN A 120 18.36 -15.76 -19.42
N GLY A 121 17.75 -16.23 -18.34
CA GLY A 121 17.97 -17.58 -17.79
C GLY A 121 19.27 -17.78 -17.00
N GLN A 122 20.13 -16.75 -16.88
CA GLN A 122 21.32 -16.82 -16.03
C GLN A 122 21.01 -16.35 -14.60
N PRO A 123 21.46 -17.07 -13.56
CA PRO A 123 21.29 -16.64 -12.18
C PRO A 123 22.00 -15.30 -11.93
N LEU A 124 21.34 -14.42 -11.21
CA LEU A 124 21.87 -13.11 -10.83
C LEU A 124 22.76 -13.24 -9.59
N ASP A 125 23.89 -12.56 -9.62
CA ASP A 125 24.74 -12.35 -8.45
C ASP A 125 24.81 -10.87 -8.05
N GLY A 126 25.30 -10.60 -6.83
CA GLY A 126 25.33 -9.24 -6.30
C GLY A 126 26.20 -8.26 -7.07
N SER A 127 27.23 -8.72 -7.81
CA SER A 127 28.13 -7.86 -8.58
C SER A 127 27.47 -7.28 -9.83
N GLN A 128 26.41 -7.92 -10.30
CA GLN A 128 25.62 -7.52 -11.48
C GLN A 128 24.53 -6.50 -11.12
N LEU A 129 24.35 -6.18 -9.86
CA LEU A 129 23.26 -5.37 -9.32
C LEU A 129 23.79 -4.09 -8.68
N VAL A 130 23.00 -3.04 -8.74
CA VAL A 130 23.29 -1.75 -8.10
C VAL A 130 22.02 -1.18 -7.47
N LEU A 131 22.15 -0.49 -6.34
CA LEU A 131 21.07 0.28 -5.74
C LEU A 131 21.07 1.69 -6.34
N VAL A 132 19.92 2.12 -6.83
CA VAL A 132 19.71 3.45 -7.40
C VAL A 132 18.56 4.12 -6.67
N LYS A 133 18.74 5.38 -6.28
CA LYS A 133 17.72 6.15 -5.57
C LYS A 133 16.85 6.91 -6.57
N ALA A 134 15.53 6.70 -6.50
CA ALA A 134 14.55 7.45 -7.28
C ALA A 134 13.15 7.42 -6.66
N ASP A 135 12.20 8.12 -7.29
CA ASP A 135 10.78 8.04 -6.93
C ASP A 135 10.18 6.73 -7.48
N ILE A 136 10.13 5.70 -6.65
CA ILE A 136 9.58 4.40 -7.02
C ILE A 136 8.07 4.43 -7.25
N ALA A 137 7.36 5.45 -6.74
CA ALA A 137 5.92 5.62 -6.99
C ALA A 137 5.61 6.04 -8.43
N ALA A 138 6.58 6.60 -9.16
CA ALA A 138 6.48 6.92 -10.57
C ALA A 138 6.83 5.74 -11.48
N MET A 139 7.34 4.64 -10.92
CA MET A 139 7.79 3.46 -11.66
C MET A 139 6.67 2.43 -11.82
N PRO A 140 6.81 1.47 -12.73
CA PRO A 140 5.91 0.32 -12.82
C PRO A 140 5.87 -0.47 -11.53
N ASN A 141 4.78 -1.23 -11.33
CA ASN A 141 4.65 -2.08 -10.14
C ASN A 141 5.69 -3.19 -10.07
N GLY A 142 5.93 -3.65 -8.83
CA GLY A 142 6.79 -4.78 -8.59
C GLY A 142 8.28 -4.46 -8.65
N ILE A 143 8.66 -3.19 -8.54
CA ILE A 143 10.07 -2.78 -8.41
C ILE A 143 10.67 -3.44 -7.16
N ILE A 144 11.83 -4.03 -7.33
CA ILE A 144 12.60 -4.68 -6.26
C ILE A 144 13.44 -3.62 -5.54
N THR A 145 13.28 -3.53 -4.23
CA THR A 145 13.99 -2.57 -3.37
C THR A 145 15.07 -3.22 -2.50
N ASP A 146 15.14 -4.55 -2.48
CA ASP A 146 16.13 -5.32 -1.72
C ASP A 146 16.88 -6.27 -2.66
N MET A 147 18.22 -6.19 -2.67
CA MET A 147 19.08 -7.04 -3.48
C MET A 147 18.87 -8.54 -3.18
N ALA A 148 18.59 -8.91 -1.93
CA ALA A 148 18.35 -10.29 -1.56
C ALA A 148 17.16 -10.93 -2.29
N GLN A 149 16.20 -10.11 -2.72
CA GLN A 149 15.05 -10.57 -3.52
C GLN A 149 15.42 -10.89 -4.98
N ALA A 150 16.53 -10.34 -5.48
CA ALA A 150 16.98 -10.52 -6.86
C ALA A 150 18.10 -11.57 -6.98
N ILE A 151 18.99 -11.64 -6.00
CA ILE A 151 20.13 -12.57 -6.00
C ILE A 151 19.62 -14.02 -6.08
N GLY A 152 20.26 -14.83 -6.95
CA GLY A 152 19.91 -16.22 -7.20
C GLY A 152 18.67 -16.42 -8.08
N ARG A 153 17.93 -15.36 -8.43
CA ARG A 153 16.85 -15.44 -9.41
C ARG A 153 17.39 -15.33 -10.83
N THR A 154 16.58 -15.72 -11.81
CA THR A 154 16.94 -15.66 -13.23
C THR A 154 16.02 -14.72 -13.98
N PRO A 155 16.55 -13.80 -14.81
CA PRO A 155 15.72 -12.97 -15.68
C PRO A 155 14.93 -13.82 -16.68
N THR A 156 13.66 -13.47 -16.88
CA THR A 156 12.79 -14.11 -17.89
C THR A 156 13.03 -13.59 -19.30
N ILE A 157 13.66 -12.42 -19.39
CA ILE A 157 14.10 -11.76 -20.64
C ILE A 157 15.47 -11.14 -20.40
N SER A 158 16.24 -10.89 -21.45
CA SER A 158 17.49 -10.11 -21.33
C SER A 158 17.18 -8.66 -20.97
N LEU A 159 17.94 -8.11 -20.03
CA LEU A 159 17.75 -6.75 -19.49
C LEU A 159 19.04 -5.94 -19.73
N PRO A 160 18.97 -4.76 -20.37
CA PRO A 160 20.13 -3.88 -20.52
C PRO A 160 20.57 -3.29 -19.16
N ALA A 161 21.83 -2.84 -19.09
CA ALA A 161 22.32 -2.09 -17.92
C ALA A 161 21.44 -0.87 -17.63
N GLY A 162 21.29 -0.53 -16.35
CA GLY A 162 20.44 0.57 -15.88
C GLY A 162 18.95 0.20 -15.74
N THR A 163 18.52 -0.99 -16.19
CA THR A 163 17.12 -1.42 -16.10
C THR A 163 16.76 -1.73 -14.65
N ALA A 164 15.68 -1.13 -14.15
CA ALA A 164 15.12 -1.44 -12.85
C ALA A 164 14.56 -2.88 -12.82
N LEU A 165 14.97 -3.66 -11.82
CA LEU A 165 14.51 -5.03 -11.68
C LEU A 165 13.10 -5.08 -11.08
N ARG A 166 12.28 -5.99 -11.62
CA ARG A 166 10.90 -6.19 -11.20
C ARG A 166 10.64 -7.65 -10.88
N THR A 167 9.73 -7.88 -9.95
CA THR A 167 9.36 -9.23 -9.53
C THR A 167 8.78 -10.09 -10.67
N ASP A 168 8.09 -9.48 -11.65
CA ASP A 168 7.51 -10.16 -12.80
C ASP A 168 8.54 -10.47 -13.92
N THR A 169 9.69 -9.80 -13.91
CA THR A 169 10.79 -10.07 -14.85
C THR A 169 11.79 -11.09 -14.32
N LEU A 170 11.64 -11.52 -13.08
CA LEU A 170 12.50 -12.49 -12.44
C LEU A 170 11.71 -13.73 -12.03
N ARG A 171 12.31 -14.89 -12.21
CA ARG A 171 11.79 -16.17 -11.70
C ARG A 171 12.77 -16.78 -10.70
N ALA A 172 12.25 -17.55 -9.74
CA ALA A 172 13.10 -18.31 -8.84
C ALA A 172 13.88 -19.37 -9.64
N GLN A 173 15.16 -19.54 -9.32
CA GLN A 173 15.99 -20.56 -9.95
C GLN A 173 15.46 -21.95 -9.60
N GLN A 174 15.31 -22.82 -10.60
CA GLN A 174 15.01 -24.22 -10.36
C GLN A 174 16.26 -24.90 -9.80
N VAL A 175 16.17 -25.34 -8.55
CA VAL A 175 17.30 -25.94 -7.82
C VAL A 175 17.18 -27.44 -7.70
N ILE A 176 15.98 -28.00 -7.91
CA ILE A 176 15.71 -29.43 -7.90
C ILE A 176 14.93 -29.83 -9.15
N LYS A 177 15.40 -30.87 -9.85
CA LYS A 177 14.72 -31.46 -11.00
C LYS A 177 14.03 -32.76 -10.59
N GLN A 178 12.90 -33.06 -11.21
CA GLN A 178 12.24 -34.36 -11.06
C GLN A 178 13.22 -35.51 -11.36
N GLY A 179 13.22 -36.53 -10.52
CA GLY A 179 14.11 -37.67 -10.64
C GLY A 179 15.53 -37.45 -10.09
N GLN A 180 15.88 -36.23 -9.68
CA GLN A 180 17.19 -35.90 -9.11
C GLN A 180 17.35 -36.54 -7.72
N ALA A 181 18.53 -37.10 -7.44
CA ALA A 181 18.94 -37.46 -6.09
C ALA A 181 19.17 -36.20 -5.28
N VAL A 182 18.56 -36.11 -4.12
CA VAL A 182 18.57 -34.93 -3.23
C VAL A 182 18.95 -35.40 -1.81
N ARG A 183 19.55 -34.48 -1.05
CA ARG A 183 19.80 -34.68 0.37
C ARG A 183 18.62 -34.13 1.18
N LEU A 184 17.88 -35.01 1.82
CA LEU A 184 16.81 -34.66 2.75
C LEU A 184 17.43 -34.34 4.11
N VAL A 185 17.17 -33.13 4.63
CA VAL A 185 17.71 -32.65 5.91
C VAL A 185 16.55 -32.29 6.83
N SER A 186 16.55 -32.91 8.01
CA SER A 186 15.64 -32.53 9.11
C SER A 186 16.47 -31.91 10.23
N ARG A 187 16.12 -30.72 10.65
CA ARG A 187 16.77 -30.00 11.73
C ARG A 187 15.81 -29.87 12.92
N GLY A 188 16.23 -30.34 14.07
CA GLY A 188 15.63 -30.07 15.36
C GLY A 188 16.49 -29.11 16.18
N SER A 189 16.06 -28.78 17.40
CA SER A 189 16.77 -27.85 18.29
C SER A 189 18.21 -28.23 18.58
N ASN A 190 18.53 -29.54 18.69
CA ASN A 190 19.86 -30.05 19.05
C ASN A 190 20.37 -31.16 18.12
N PHE A 191 19.70 -31.42 17.00
CA PHE A 191 20.14 -32.46 16.07
C PHE A 191 19.89 -32.08 14.62
N SER A 192 20.66 -32.65 13.72
CA SER A 192 20.46 -32.61 12.28
C SER A 192 20.61 -34.00 11.71
N VAL A 193 19.60 -34.49 11.05
CA VAL A 193 19.62 -35.79 10.37
C VAL A 193 19.56 -35.55 8.87
N SER A 194 20.40 -36.26 8.12
CA SER A 194 20.36 -36.24 6.67
C SER A 194 20.22 -37.64 6.09
N SER A 195 19.41 -37.76 5.04
CA SER A 195 19.23 -38.98 4.27
C SER A 195 19.16 -38.67 2.78
N GLU A 196 19.41 -39.67 1.93
CA GLU A 196 19.20 -39.54 0.50
C GLU A 196 17.77 -39.85 0.12
N ALA A 197 17.26 -39.07 -0.85
CA ALA A 197 15.91 -39.22 -1.40
C ALA A 197 15.93 -38.88 -2.89
N LYS A 198 14.85 -39.19 -3.60
CA LYS A 198 14.68 -38.87 -5.02
C LYS A 198 13.51 -37.89 -5.19
N ALA A 199 13.73 -36.77 -5.88
CA ALA A 199 12.69 -35.76 -6.13
C ALA A 199 11.61 -36.32 -7.04
N ILE A 200 10.33 -36.10 -6.67
CA ILE A 200 9.17 -36.51 -7.44
C ILE A 200 8.75 -35.42 -8.42
N ASN A 201 8.94 -34.16 -8.06
CA ASN A 201 8.62 -32.97 -8.89
C ASN A 201 9.78 -31.99 -8.95
N ASN A 202 9.71 -31.05 -9.90
CA ASN A 202 10.63 -29.91 -9.96
C ASN A 202 10.32 -28.91 -8.85
N ALA A 203 11.35 -28.23 -8.35
CA ALA A 203 11.19 -27.15 -7.41
C ALA A 203 12.26 -26.07 -7.55
N SER A 204 11.85 -24.83 -7.38
CA SER A 204 12.74 -23.68 -7.23
C SER A 204 13.12 -23.49 -5.75
N ASP A 205 14.16 -22.71 -5.51
CA ASP A 205 14.60 -22.40 -4.13
C ASP A 205 13.44 -21.84 -3.29
N GLY A 206 13.26 -22.41 -2.08
CA GLY A 206 12.17 -22.08 -1.17
C GLY A 206 10.80 -22.67 -1.53
N GLN A 207 10.63 -23.40 -2.63
CA GLN A 207 9.39 -24.08 -2.96
C GLN A 207 9.29 -25.45 -2.30
N VAL A 208 8.05 -25.88 -2.04
CA VAL A 208 7.76 -27.22 -1.54
C VAL A 208 8.04 -28.24 -2.64
N VAL A 209 8.87 -29.24 -2.32
CA VAL A 209 9.18 -30.38 -3.17
C VAL A 209 8.78 -31.66 -2.47
N GLN A 210 8.24 -32.61 -3.23
CA GLN A 210 8.01 -33.99 -2.76
C GLN A 210 9.19 -34.84 -3.14
N VAL A 211 9.66 -35.61 -2.17
CA VAL A 211 10.79 -36.55 -2.36
C VAL A 211 10.39 -37.91 -1.87
N ARG A 212 10.92 -38.95 -2.51
CA ARG A 212 10.74 -40.34 -2.11
C ARG A 212 12.04 -40.84 -1.47
N THR A 213 11.95 -41.27 -0.22
CA THR A 213 13.06 -41.88 0.51
C THR A 213 13.41 -43.27 -0.04
N GLN A 214 14.53 -43.84 0.36
CA GLN A 214 14.91 -45.20 0.00
C GLN A 214 13.93 -46.27 0.52
N SER A 215 13.22 -45.98 1.63
CA SER A 215 12.15 -46.84 2.16
C SER A 215 10.83 -46.74 1.36
N GLY A 216 10.76 -45.90 0.32
CA GLY A 216 9.57 -45.68 -0.49
C GLY A 216 8.59 -44.64 0.05
N THR A 217 8.82 -44.10 1.24
CA THR A 217 7.98 -43.08 1.87
C THR A 217 8.11 -41.74 1.14
N VAL A 218 6.96 -41.07 0.89
CA VAL A 218 6.94 -39.73 0.28
C VAL A 218 6.93 -38.70 1.39
N VAL A 219 7.87 -37.76 1.34
CA VAL A 219 8.03 -36.66 2.29
C VAL A 219 8.01 -35.33 1.53
N SER A 220 7.41 -34.31 2.10
CA SER A 220 7.43 -32.93 1.58
C SER A 220 8.42 -32.08 2.39
N GLY A 221 9.15 -31.22 1.70
CA GLY A 221 10.09 -30.28 2.31
C GLY A 221 10.34 -29.08 1.41
N LEU A 222 11.11 -28.13 1.90
CA LEU A 222 11.51 -26.94 1.14
C LEU A 222 12.77 -27.23 0.33
N ALA A 223 12.72 -26.98 -0.96
CA ALA A 223 13.88 -27.06 -1.84
C ALA A 223 14.89 -25.95 -1.49
N ARG A 224 16.17 -26.32 -1.45
CA ARG A 224 17.29 -25.43 -1.20
C ARG A 224 18.38 -25.63 -2.27
N ASN A 225 19.21 -24.59 -2.44
CA ASN A 225 20.37 -24.66 -3.31
C ASN A 225 21.24 -25.88 -2.97
N GLY A 226 21.93 -26.44 -3.98
CA GLY A 226 22.80 -27.61 -3.81
C GLY A 226 22.07 -28.95 -3.72
N GLY A 227 20.80 -29.04 -4.17
CA GLY A 227 20.03 -30.28 -4.17
C GLY A 227 19.62 -30.74 -2.77
N MET A 228 19.44 -29.81 -1.85
CA MET A 228 18.96 -30.10 -0.48
C MET A 228 17.46 -29.90 -0.37
N VAL A 229 16.82 -30.73 0.46
CA VAL A 229 15.42 -30.62 0.84
C VAL A 229 15.33 -30.54 2.36
N GLU A 230 14.83 -29.43 2.86
CA GLU A 230 14.70 -29.18 4.29
C GLU A 230 13.29 -29.53 4.76
N ILE A 231 13.18 -30.45 5.72
CA ILE A 231 11.89 -30.75 6.36
C ILE A 231 11.62 -29.69 7.42
N VAL A 232 10.50 -28.98 7.28
CA VAL A 232 9.99 -28.10 8.33
C VAL A 232 9.10 -28.95 9.23
N LEU A 233 9.51 -29.12 10.48
CA LEU A 233 8.78 -29.84 11.53
C LEU A 233 7.77 -28.92 12.20
#